data_ebf01d38b6e76d9331999ba2e762d5b0
#
_entry.id   ebf01d38b6e76d9331999ba2e762d5b0
#
_cell.length_a   1.000
_cell.length_b   1.000
_cell.length_c   1.000
_cell.angle_alpha   90.00
_cell.angle_beta   90.00
_cell.angle_gamma   90.00
#
_symmetry.space_group_name_H-M   'P 1'
#
loop_
_entity.id
_entity.type
_entity.pdbx_description
1 polymer ?
#
loop_
_entity_poly.entity_id
_entity_poly.type
_entity_poly.pdbx_seq_one_letter_code
_entity_poly.pdbx_strand_id
1 'polypeptide(L)'
;AGITIYNKGEFIAIELERLFNYKNLAWCNFCTMMGGDYMTKLIKHYIKEKYGIDKIDLIRTINSDWSNKQIGPLFNTELTEHNQIRIDKDYNTIEVNSDTEMTSGNGWAAYHHKSHAAGTFYQSSFNKALVFSFDGGGDDGWNIGYYFDKLQPKENHVKTVMFNFNDYGNPYFYLGYFIDDITFIKDYGKACLTYAGKLMGYCSYGSVREDWIEPLKDYYKRWNRAGWYCVENDAKLFMEELGKKINVSFAYGDDNEPDPNKRLKGVVAKDLIATSQYVFEELHFAEIKPLIDEYKTNVCLTGGCAMNILYNNKVRKYVKEVIGKDVYVAPNSSDCGLSTGLVLDHLRPMISFDLTYAGEEVYDDNNIFYYMLRNNTPLDISYVVNKMFNQNSIYGVVQGRAEHGPRALGNRSIICSPKKGMKDILNNRVKHREYFRPFAPIVRLEDVSTYFDWEGESRHMNFAAFVREEYRDDLASISHEDGTARIQTVTREQNELMYDLLTEVSNQGHIPVLLNTSFNVAGKPILNTYKDAFEILDKEDMNGLIIKSKYLEDITLFEKR
;
A
#
# COMPACT_ATOMS: atom_id res chain seq x y z
N ALA A 1 -2.54 -5.65 -9.74
CA ALA A 1 -1.66 -6.57 -10.47
C ALA A 1 -0.29 -5.94 -10.72
N GLY A 2 0.77 -6.74 -10.74
CA GLY A 2 2.14 -6.26 -10.94
C GLY A 2 3.03 -7.32 -11.57
N ILE A 3 4.12 -6.84 -12.13
CA ILE A 3 5.19 -7.67 -12.72
C ILE A 3 6.50 -7.25 -12.06
N THR A 4 7.32 -8.20 -11.69
CA THR A 4 8.67 -7.92 -11.20
C THR A 4 9.69 -8.58 -12.10
N ILE A 5 10.64 -7.80 -12.57
CA ILE A 5 11.79 -8.23 -13.34
C ILE A 5 12.99 -8.23 -12.38
N TYR A 6 13.73 -9.34 -12.36
CA TYR A 6 15.04 -9.41 -11.72
C TYR A 6 16.09 -9.69 -12.77
N ASN A 7 17.02 -8.77 -12.93
CA ASN A 7 18.09 -8.89 -13.92
C ASN A 7 19.41 -8.38 -13.34
N LYS A 8 20.43 -9.24 -13.30
CA LYS A 8 21.80 -8.90 -12.86
C LYS A 8 21.88 -8.17 -11.51
N GLY A 9 21.04 -8.54 -10.55
CA GLY A 9 21.01 -7.93 -9.22
C GLY A 9 20.03 -6.78 -9.07
N GLU A 10 19.41 -6.31 -10.14
CA GLU A 10 18.44 -5.22 -10.11
C GLU A 10 16.99 -5.74 -10.14
N PHE A 11 16.13 -5.11 -9.32
CA PHE A 11 14.70 -5.32 -9.32
C PHE A 11 13.98 -4.15 -10.02
N ILE A 12 13.04 -4.49 -10.90
CA ILE A 12 12.14 -3.53 -11.53
C ILE A 12 10.72 -4.01 -11.28
N ALA A 13 9.95 -3.24 -10.52
CA ALA A 13 8.56 -3.53 -10.23
C ALA A 13 7.65 -2.65 -11.11
N ILE A 14 6.87 -3.30 -11.95
CA ILE A 14 5.91 -2.66 -12.86
C ILE A 14 4.53 -2.81 -12.23
N GLU A 15 3.99 -1.73 -11.68
CA GLU A 15 2.62 -1.69 -11.19
C GLU A 15 1.67 -1.38 -12.34
N LEU A 16 0.90 -2.37 -12.78
CA LEU A 16 0.04 -2.24 -13.97
C LEU A 16 -1.00 -1.14 -13.83
N GLU A 17 -1.47 -0.86 -12.63
CA GLU A 17 -2.38 0.27 -12.40
C GLU A 17 -1.76 1.63 -12.77
N ARG A 18 -0.45 1.79 -12.54
CA ARG A 18 0.29 3.01 -12.91
C ARG A 18 0.61 3.03 -14.40
N LEU A 19 0.99 1.89 -14.96
CA LEU A 19 1.31 1.77 -16.40
C LEU A 19 0.08 2.11 -17.26
N PHE A 20 -1.11 1.66 -16.86
CA PHE A 20 -2.34 1.89 -17.61
C PHE A 20 -3.20 3.05 -17.06
N ASN A 21 -2.73 3.76 -16.05
CA ASN A 21 -3.44 4.85 -15.38
C ASN A 21 -4.87 4.47 -14.93
N TYR A 22 -5.03 3.23 -14.42
CA TYR A 22 -6.31 2.68 -13.98
C TYR A 22 -6.18 2.09 -12.58
N LYS A 23 -6.75 2.79 -11.60
CA LYS A 23 -6.65 2.44 -10.18
C LYS A 23 -7.31 1.09 -9.87
N ASN A 24 -6.66 0.30 -9.01
CA ASN A 24 -7.09 -1.03 -8.61
C ASN A 24 -7.23 -1.99 -9.81
N LEU A 25 -6.35 -1.87 -10.80
CA LEU A 25 -6.34 -2.73 -11.96
C LEU A 25 -6.01 -4.17 -11.54
N ALA A 26 -6.99 -5.06 -11.61
CA ALA A 26 -6.77 -6.48 -11.52
C ALA A 26 -6.53 -7.07 -12.92
N TRP A 27 -5.65 -8.08 -12.99
CA TRP A 27 -5.31 -8.71 -14.27
C TRP A 27 -6.53 -9.29 -14.98
N CYS A 28 -7.44 -9.92 -14.25
CA CYS A 28 -8.68 -10.51 -14.78
C CYS A 28 -9.59 -9.48 -15.47
N ASN A 29 -9.78 -8.32 -14.86
CA ASN A 29 -10.60 -7.25 -15.46
C ASN A 29 -10.02 -6.76 -16.78
N PHE A 30 -8.69 -6.71 -16.86
CA PHE A 30 -7.99 -6.26 -18.06
C PHE A 30 -8.06 -7.30 -19.19
N CYS A 31 -7.91 -8.58 -18.86
CA CYS A 31 -8.02 -9.67 -19.83
C CYS A 31 -9.41 -9.78 -20.41
N THR A 32 -10.45 -9.53 -19.61
CA THR A 32 -11.84 -9.53 -20.08
C THR A 32 -12.11 -8.37 -21.05
N MET A 33 -11.47 -7.22 -20.86
CA MET A 33 -11.68 -6.02 -21.69
C MET A 33 -10.88 -6.04 -23.00
N MET A 34 -9.66 -6.57 -23.02
CA MET A 34 -8.72 -6.43 -24.13
C MET A 34 -8.28 -7.75 -24.78
N GLY A 35 -8.70 -8.88 -24.24
CA GLY A 35 -8.18 -10.20 -24.64
C GLY A 35 -6.81 -10.52 -24.05
N GLY A 36 -6.70 -11.70 -23.42
CA GLY A 36 -5.51 -12.06 -22.66
C GLY A 36 -4.21 -12.11 -23.46
N ASP A 37 -4.26 -12.63 -24.68
CA ASP A 37 -3.10 -12.72 -25.57
C ASP A 37 -2.56 -11.35 -25.96
N TYR A 38 -3.44 -10.38 -26.21
CA TYR A 38 -3.04 -9.02 -26.58
C TYR A 38 -2.26 -8.36 -25.45
N MET A 39 -2.71 -8.52 -24.21
CA MET A 39 -2.04 -7.93 -23.06
C MET A 39 -0.68 -8.53 -22.78
N THR A 40 -0.56 -9.84 -22.90
CA THR A 40 0.72 -10.52 -22.76
C THR A 40 1.72 -10.04 -23.82
N LYS A 41 1.29 -9.91 -25.06
CA LYS A 41 2.09 -9.36 -26.16
C LYS A 41 2.51 -7.92 -25.91
N LEU A 42 1.58 -7.08 -25.47
CA LEU A 42 1.85 -5.67 -25.15
C LEU A 42 2.88 -5.52 -24.03
N ILE A 43 2.75 -6.28 -22.95
CA ILE A 43 3.69 -6.23 -21.82
C ILE A 43 5.07 -6.74 -22.23
N LYS A 44 5.14 -7.83 -22.99
CA LYS A 44 6.43 -8.34 -23.51
C LYS A 44 7.10 -7.35 -24.43
N HIS A 45 6.35 -6.76 -25.35
CA HIS A 45 6.84 -5.69 -26.20
C HIS A 45 7.37 -4.51 -25.36
N TYR A 46 6.62 -4.07 -24.36
CA TYR A 46 7.03 -3.01 -23.45
C TYR A 46 8.33 -3.34 -22.72
N ILE A 47 8.47 -4.55 -22.18
CA ILE A 47 9.68 -5.01 -21.47
C ILE A 47 10.88 -5.01 -22.42
N LYS A 48 10.70 -5.49 -23.64
CA LYS A 48 11.76 -5.52 -24.67
C LYS A 48 12.20 -4.11 -25.06
N GLU A 49 11.26 -3.25 -25.42
CA GLU A 49 11.55 -1.88 -25.88
C GLU A 49 12.18 -1.01 -24.79
N LYS A 50 11.66 -1.13 -23.56
CA LYS A 50 12.11 -0.26 -22.46
C LYS A 50 13.38 -0.75 -21.78
N TYR A 51 13.55 -2.07 -21.65
CA TYR A 51 14.64 -2.66 -20.86
C TYR A 51 15.64 -3.46 -21.70
N GLY A 52 15.40 -3.62 -22.99
CA GLY A 52 16.27 -4.40 -23.87
C GLY A 52 16.35 -5.88 -23.52
N ILE A 53 15.31 -6.42 -22.86
CA ILE A 53 15.28 -7.82 -22.43
C ILE A 53 14.69 -8.67 -23.55
N ASP A 54 15.54 -9.46 -24.21
CA ASP A 54 15.16 -10.35 -25.31
C ASP A 54 14.91 -11.79 -24.88
N LYS A 55 15.42 -12.21 -23.73
CA LYS A 55 15.30 -13.57 -23.20
C LYS A 55 14.90 -13.57 -21.73
N ILE A 56 14.05 -14.52 -21.39
CA ILE A 56 13.61 -14.78 -20.01
C ILE A 56 13.99 -16.23 -19.67
N ASP A 57 14.76 -16.42 -18.60
CA ASP A 57 15.21 -17.73 -18.16
C ASP A 57 14.17 -18.43 -17.28
N LEU A 58 13.40 -17.67 -16.48
CA LEU A 58 12.40 -18.17 -15.55
C LEU A 58 11.21 -17.25 -15.48
N ILE A 59 10.00 -17.80 -15.57
CA ILE A 59 8.74 -17.10 -15.29
C ILE A 59 8.06 -17.79 -14.12
N ARG A 60 7.66 -16.99 -13.13
CA ARG A 60 6.78 -17.42 -12.06
C ARG A 60 5.52 -16.57 -12.02
N THR A 61 4.40 -17.20 -11.85
CA THR A 61 3.10 -16.54 -11.79
C THR A 61 2.39 -16.88 -10.50
N ILE A 62 1.64 -15.92 -10.00
CA ILE A 62 0.76 -16.07 -8.86
C ILE A 62 -0.61 -15.53 -9.23
N ASN A 63 -1.63 -16.22 -8.81
CA ASN A 63 -3.00 -15.80 -8.99
C ASN A 63 -3.64 -15.56 -7.63
N SER A 64 -4.10 -14.35 -7.40
CA SER A 64 -4.90 -13.99 -6.23
C SER A 64 -6.40 -13.96 -6.53
N ASP A 65 -6.80 -14.35 -7.76
CA ASP A 65 -8.21 -14.33 -8.16
C ASP A 65 -8.87 -15.70 -8.00
N TRP A 66 -10.05 -15.70 -7.40
CA TRP A 66 -10.87 -16.86 -7.06
C TRP A 66 -11.51 -17.56 -8.27
N SER A 67 -11.45 -16.98 -9.45
CA SER A 67 -12.02 -17.60 -10.64
C SER A 67 -10.95 -18.29 -11.49
N ASN A 68 -10.74 -19.58 -11.28
CA ASN A 68 -9.93 -20.46 -12.13
C ASN A 68 -10.28 -20.40 -13.63
N LYS A 69 -11.38 -19.73 -14.00
CA LYS A 69 -11.87 -19.66 -15.38
C LYS A 69 -11.29 -18.48 -16.17
N GLN A 70 -10.72 -17.46 -15.53
CA GLN A 70 -10.36 -16.20 -16.21
C GLN A 70 -8.87 -16.07 -16.53
N ILE A 71 -8.00 -16.84 -15.90
CA ILE A 71 -6.57 -16.88 -16.23
C ILE A 71 -6.23 -18.01 -17.22
N GLY A 72 -7.17 -18.94 -17.40
CA GLY A 72 -7.05 -20.03 -18.35
C GLY A 72 -6.52 -19.63 -19.73
N PRO A 73 -7.04 -18.59 -20.39
CA PRO A 73 -6.59 -18.23 -21.72
C PRO A 73 -5.19 -17.60 -21.77
N LEU A 74 -4.69 -17.01 -20.68
CA LEU A 74 -3.38 -16.31 -20.69
C LEU A 74 -2.19 -17.23 -20.49
N PHE A 75 -2.37 -18.24 -19.64
CA PHE A 75 -1.28 -19.08 -19.19
C PHE A 75 -1.61 -20.57 -19.15
N ASN A 76 -2.87 -21.00 -19.35
CA ASN A 76 -3.31 -22.34 -18.98
C ASN A 76 -3.39 -23.38 -20.08
N THR A 77 -3.67 -23.06 -21.32
CA THR A 77 -3.84 -24.11 -22.36
C THR A 77 -2.55 -24.53 -23.01
N GLU A 78 -1.59 -23.63 -23.11
CA GLU A 78 -0.30 -23.94 -23.71
C GLU A 78 0.82 -24.20 -22.68
N LEU A 79 0.63 -23.69 -21.45
CA LEU A 79 1.62 -23.82 -20.37
C LEU A 79 1.52 -25.13 -19.58
N THR A 80 0.29 -25.67 -19.41
CA THR A 80 0.08 -26.91 -18.69
C THR A 80 0.47 -28.15 -19.48
N GLU A 81 0.48 -28.09 -20.83
CA GLU A 81 0.84 -29.24 -21.64
C GLU A 81 2.35 -29.33 -21.96
N HIS A 82 3.08 -28.19 -21.96
CA HIS A 82 4.46 -28.21 -22.46
C HIS A 82 5.48 -27.44 -21.62
N ASN A 83 5.13 -26.85 -20.49
CA ASN A 83 6.05 -26.02 -19.67
C ASN A 83 6.79 -24.92 -20.46
N GLN A 84 6.27 -24.46 -21.60
CA GLN A 84 6.92 -23.49 -22.46
C GLN A 84 5.93 -22.43 -22.94
N ILE A 85 6.28 -21.15 -22.81
CA ILE A 85 5.63 -20.07 -23.55
C ILE A 85 6.26 -20.05 -24.94
N ARG A 86 5.57 -20.55 -25.95
CA ARG A 86 5.91 -20.29 -27.34
C ARG A 86 5.19 -19.02 -27.79
N ILE A 87 5.94 -18.02 -28.14
CA ILE A 87 5.42 -16.74 -28.60
C ILE A 87 5.59 -16.65 -30.09
N ASP A 88 4.51 -16.31 -30.77
CA ASP A 88 4.43 -16.21 -32.21
C ASP A 88 5.49 -15.25 -32.78
N LYS A 89 6.16 -15.65 -33.83
CA LYS A 89 7.29 -14.94 -34.46
C LYS A 89 6.94 -13.57 -35.04
N ASP A 90 5.64 -13.28 -35.22
CA ASP A 90 5.20 -12.07 -35.93
C ASP A 90 5.23 -10.78 -35.08
N TYR A 91 5.62 -10.87 -33.80
CA TYR A 91 5.57 -9.72 -32.89
C TYR A 91 6.91 -9.33 -32.23
N ASN A 92 8.05 -9.68 -32.76
CA ASN A 92 9.35 -9.33 -32.14
C ASN A 92 9.37 -9.56 -30.60
N THR A 93 8.78 -10.64 -30.14
CA THR A 93 8.54 -10.90 -28.74
C THR A 93 9.73 -11.57 -28.08
N ILE A 94 9.83 -11.44 -26.77
CA ILE A 94 10.85 -12.07 -25.93
C ILE A 94 10.80 -13.59 -26.15
N GLU A 95 11.93 -14.18 -26.56
CA GLU A 95 12.08 -15.63 -26.59
C GLU A 95 12.21 -16.16 -25.16
N VAL A 96 11.37 -17.12 -24.82
CA VAL A 96 11.52 -17.90 -23.60
C VAL A 96 12.44 -19.06 -23.93
N ASN A 97 13.49 -19.27 -23.17
CA ASN A 97 14.45 -20.33 -23.38
C ASN A 97 13.75 -21.69 -23.37
N SER A 98 14.17 -22.66 -24.18
CA SER A 98 13.60 -24.02 -24.17
C SER A 98 13.72 -24.71 -22.82
N ASP A 99 14.69 -24.27 -22.02
CA ASP A 99 14.97 -24.76 -20.67
C ASP A 99 14.34 -23.87 -19.57
N THR A 100 13.49 -22.91 -19.97
CA THR A 100 12.82 -22.03 -18.99
C THR A 100 11.88 -22.85 -18.13
N GLU A 101 12.17 -22.91 -16.84
CA GLU A 101 11.31 -23.54 -15.86
C GLU A 101 10.11 -22.63 -15.60
N MET A 102 8.93 -23.11 -15.95
CA MET A 102 7.69 -22.44 -15.60
C MET A 102 7.02 -23.17 -14.45
N THR A 103 6.98 -22.53 -13.31
CA THR A 103 6.18 -22.99 -12.20
C THR A 103 4.93 -22.14 -12.11
N SER A 104 3.85 -22.56 -12.75
CA SER A 104 2.49 -22.13 -12.39
C SER A 104 2.06 -22.96 -11.20
N GLY A 105 1.65 -22.35 -10.11
CA GLY A 105 0.87 -23.04 -9.10
C GLY A 105 -0.41 -23.52 -9.77
N ASN A 106 -0.63 -24.82 -9.85
CA ASN A 106 -1.90 -25.37 -10.31
C ASN A 106 -3.00 -24.93 -9.37
N GLY A 107 -3.84 -24.05 -9.84
CA GLY A 107 -5.05 -23.55 -9.21
C GLY A 107 -4.85 -23.11 -7.76
N TRP A 108 -5.16 -21.88 -7.41
CA TRP A 108 -5.05 -21.38 -6.04
C TRP A 108 -3.62 -21.38 -5.50
N ALA A 109 -2.92 -20.49 -6.03
CA ALA A 109 -1.82 -19.80 -5.41
C ALA A 109 -1.05 -20.54 -4.33
N ALA A 110 -0.55 -21.76 -4.58
CA ALA A 110 0.34 -22.45 -3.64
C ALA A 110 1.53 -21.60 -3.15
N TYR A 111 1.50 -20.28 -3.39
CA TYR A 111 2.58 -19.36 -3.09
C TYR A 111 2.12 -17.97 -2.66
N HIS A 112 0.83 -17.67 -2.54
CA HIS A 112 0.34 -16.33 -2.24
C HIS A 112 0.90 -15.79 -0.92
N HIS A 113 0.54 -16.41 0.20
CA HIS A 113 1.02 -15.98 1.52
C HIS A 113 2.54 -16.12 1.67
N LYS A 114 3.14 -17.15 1.06
CA LYS A 114 4.58 -17.33 1.06
C LYS A 114 5.29 -16.24 0.26
N SER A 115 4.70 -15.75 -0.83
CA SER A 115 5.22 -14.61 -1.58
C SER A 115 5.16 -13.33 -0.77
N HIS A 116 4.04 -13.04 -0.09
CA HIS A 116 3.98 -11.95 0.86
C HIS A 116 5.09 -12.06 1.92
N ALA A 117 5.26 -13.23 2.50
CA ALA A 117 6.22 -13.47 3.56
C ALA A 117 7.66 -13.30 3.07
N ALA A 118 8.04 -13.91 1.96
CA ALA A 118 9.36 -13.77 1.36
C ALA A 118 9.63 -12.33 0.92
N GLY A 119 8.63 -11.68 0.30
CA GLY A 119 8.70 -10.29 -0.10
C GLY A 119 9.06 -9.37 1.06
N THR A 120 8.44 -9.56 2.20
CA THR A 120 8.70 -8.72 3.37
C THR A 120 9.99 -9.12 4.09
N PHE A 121 10.22 -10.42 4.33
CA PHE A 121 11.40 -10.85 5.07
C PHE A 121 12.71 -10.49 4.40
N TYR A 122 12.85 -10.73 3.10
CA TYR A 122 14.11 -10.46 2.38
C TYR A 122 14.36 -8.97 2.10
N GLN A 123 13.37 -8.10 2.33
CA GLN A 123 13.56 -6.65 2.38
C GLN A 123 13.95 -6.15 3.78
N SER A 124 13.68 -6.93 4.83
CA SER A 124 14.09 -6.58 6.19
C SER A 124 15.59 -6.81 6.40
N SER A 125 16.18 -6.10 7.36
CA SER A 125 17.56 -6.33 7.79
C SER A 125 17.74 -7.59 8.66
N PHE A 126 16.66 -8.34 8.90
CA PHE A 126 16.67 -9.46 9.84
C PHE A 126 17.32 -10.71 9.25
N ASN A 127 18.12 -11.41 10.06
CA ASN A 127 18.60 -12.75 9.74
C ASN A 127 17.57 -13.83 10.10
N LYS A 128 16.74 -13.56 11.13
CA LYS A 128 15.68 -14.44 11.61
C LYS A 128 14.46 -13.60 11.95
N ALA A 129 13.27 -14.09 11.59
CA ALA A 129 12.01 -13.47 11.97
C ALA A 129 10.84 -14.47 11.93
N LEU A 130 9.83 -14.21 12.75
CA LEU A 130 8.47 -14.65 12.47
C LEU A 130 7.87 -13.71 11.43
N VAL A 131 7.20 -14.27 10.44
CA VAL A 131 6.52 -13.50 9.39
C VAL A 131 5.06 -13.90 9.35
N PHE A 132 4.18 -12.95 9.61
CA PHE A 132 2.73 -13.18 9.58
C PHE A 132 2.14 -12.52 8.34
N SER A 133 1.54 -13.35 7.49
CA SER A 133 0.82 -12.92 6.30
C SER A 133 -0.68 -12.99 6.54
N PHE A 134 -1.31 -11.81 6.61
CA PHE A 134 -2.74 -11.65 6.79
C PHE A 134 -3.34 -10.99 5.56
N ASP A 135 -4.24 -11.71 4.88
CA ASP A 135 -4.86 -11.21 3.66
C ASP A 135 -6.33 -11.61 3.56
N GLY A 136 -7.04 -11.06 2.56
CA GLY A 136 -8.43 -11.39 2.26
C GLY A 136 -8.63 -12.75 1.61
N GLY A 137 -7.56 -13.54 1.46
CA GLY A 137 -7.56 -14.89 0.94
C GLY A 137 -6.33 -15.19 0.09
N GLY A 138 -5.95 -16.43 0.07
CA GLY A 138 -4.79 -16.94 -0.67
C GLY A 138 -4.66 -18.44 -0.46
N ASP A 139 -3.47 -18.98 -0.67
CA ASP A 139 -3.09 -20.38 -0.57
C ASP A 139 -3.67 -21.07 0.65
N ASP A 140 -4.76 -21.75 0.55
CA ASP A 140 -5.31 -22.56 1.61
C ASP A 140 -5.67 -21.85 2.93
N GLY A 141 -5.65 -20.48 2.99
CA GLY A 141 -5.97 -19.75 4.21
C GLY A 141 -6.03 -18.25 4.05
N TRP A 142 -6.28 -17.55 5.15
CA TRP A 142 -6.27 -16.09 5.24
C TRP A 142 -5.14 -15.55 6.12
N ASN A 143 -4.68 -16.39 7.08
CA ASN A 143 -3.61 -16.02 8.00
C ASN A 143 -2.60 -17.16 8.08
N ILE A 144 -1.40 -16.92 7.58
CA ILE A 144 -0.31 -17.90 7.64
C ILE A 144 0.91 -17.29 8.31
N GLY A 145 1.48 -18.00 9.29
CA GLY A 145 2.71 -17.64 9.95
C GLY A 145 3.88 -18.51 9.48
N TYR A 146 4.98 -17.84 9.24
CA TYR A 146 6.23 -18.47 8.84
C TYR A 146 7.36 -18.10 9.80
N TYR A 147 8.31 -19.01 9.99
CA TYR A 147 9.60 -18.72 10.60
C TYR A 147 10.66 -18.74 9.51
N PHE A 148 11.36 -17.63 9.36
CA PHE A 148 12.49 -17.49 8.44
C PHE A 148 13.81 -17.46 9.20
N ASP A 149 14.84 -18.13 8.63
CA ASP A 149 16.21 -18.13 9.15
C ASP A 149 17.21 -18.20 8.00
N LYS A 150 17.84 -17.06 7.64
CA LYS A 150 18.88 -16.96 6.60
C LYS A 150 20.15 -17.74 6.93
N LEU A 151 20.37 -18.12 8.19
CA LEU A 151 21.55 -18.84 8.62
C LEU A 151 21.49 -20.36 8.36
N GLN A 152 20.31 -20.84 7.93
CA GLN A 152 20.13 -22.22 7.49
C GLN A 152 20.48 -22.38 5.99
N PRO A 153 20.68 -23.63 5.49
CA PRO A 153 20.72 -23.87 4.05
C PRO A 153 19.46 -23.32 3.35
N LYS A 154 19.59 -22.88 2.09
CA LYS A 154 18.51 -22.17 1.36
C LYS A 154 17.18 -22.92 1.34
N GLU A 155 17.22 -24.24 1.21
CA GLU A 155 16.04 -25.11 1.24
C GLU A 155 15.29 -25.04 2.57
N ASN A 156 15.98 -24.72 3.65
CA ASN A 156 15.47 -24.65 5.03
C ASN A 156 15.27 -23.22 5.54
N HIS A 157 15.38 -22.19 4.68
CA HIS A 157 15.20 -20.79 5.09
C HIS A 157 13.83 -20.51 5.65
N VAL A 158 12.80 -21.27 5.28
CA VAL A 158 11.41 -20.99 5.64
C VAL A 158 10.72 -22.24 6.15
N LYS A 159 9.99 -22.09 7.27
CA LYS A 159 9.13 -23.10 7.86
C LYS A 159 7.77 -22.48 8.17
N THR A 160 6.68 -23.13 7.78
CA THR A 160 5.32 -22.75 8.20
C THR A 160 5.13 -23.11 9.67
N VAL A 161 4.69 -22.15 10.49
CA VAL A 161 4.49 -22.30 11.93
C VAL A 161 3.06 -22.04 12.39
N MET A 162 2.25 -21.39 11.55
CA MET A 162 0.83 -21.14 11.78
C MET A 162 0.06 -21.27 10.48
N PHE A 163 -1.10 -21.84 10.57
CA PHE A 163 -2.03 -21.99 9.47
C PHE A 163 -3.45 -21.77 9.98
N ASN A 164 -4.14 -20.75 9.46
CA ASN A 164 -5.43 -20.34 9.96
C ASN A 164 -6.35 -19.85 8.85
N PHE A 165 -7.64 -20.13 8.97
CA PHE A 165 -8.70 -19.70 8.06
C PHE A 165 -9.52 -18.52 8.61
N ASN A 166 -9.05 -17.82 9.63
CA ASN A 166 -9.77 -16.69 10.18
C ASN A 166 -9.63 -15.48 9.23
N ASP A 167 -10.76 -15.01 8.75
CA ASP A 167 -10.89 -13.81 7.94
C ASP A 167 -11.27 -12.63 8.81
N TYR A 168 -10.38 -11.65 8.91
CA TYR A 168 -10.63 -10.42 9.65
C TYR A 168 -10.75 -9.20 8.73
N GLY A 169 -10.27 -9.31 7.50
CA GLY A 169 -10.32 -8.24 6.51
C GLY A 169 -11.73 -8.00 5.98
N ASN A 170 -12.40 -9.07 5.57
CA ASN A 170 -13.75 -8.98 5.00
C ASN A 170 -14.78 -8.41 5.99
N PRO A 171 -14.94 -8.94 7.21
CA PRO A 171 -15.87 -8.36 8.19
C PRO A 171 -15.53 -6.90 8.52
N TYR A 172 -14.25 -6.53 8.56
CA TYR A 172 -13.84 -5.16 8.80
C TYR A 172 -14.31 -4.21 7.69
N PHE A 173 -13.96 -4.47 6.43
CA PHE A 173 -14.30 -3.53 5.37
C PHE A 173 -15.81 -3.51 5.07
N TYR A 174 -16.54 -4.62 5.30
CA TYR A 174 -17.97 -4.71 5.01
C TYR A 174 -18.79 -3.69 5.79
N LEU A 175 -18.37 -3.31 6.99
CA LEU A 175 -18.99 -2.24 7.76
C LEU A 175 -19.00 -0.90 7.01
N GLY A 176 -18.08 -0.68 6.08
CA GLY A 176 -18.00 0.54 5.27
C GLY A 176 -19.23 0.81 4.40
N TYR A 177 -19.96 -0.23 4.04
CA TYR A 177 -21.22 -0.07 3.30
C TYR A 177 -22.28 0.71 4.08
N PHE A 178 -22.22 0.68 5.39
CA PHE A 178 -23.22 1.26 6.27
C PHE A 178 -22.84 2.63 6.85
N ILE A 179 -21.71 3.21 6.48
CA ILE A 179 -21.21 4.49 6.98
C ILE A 179 -21.45 5.61 5.96
N ASP A 180 -22.26 6.59 6.32
CA ASP A 180 -22.69 7.68 5.40
C ASP A 180 -21.53 8.58 4.97
N ASP A 181 -20.60 8.88 5.86
CA ASP A 181 -19.40 9.68 5.56
C ASP A 181 -18.47 9.04 4.53
N ILE A 182 -18.59 7.73 4.26
CA ILE A 182 -17.80 7.00 3.29
C ILE A 182 -18.55 6.93 1.96
N THR A 183 -17.91 7.35 0.85
CA THR A 183 -18.51 7.25 -0.47
C THR A 183 -18.93 5.82 -0.79
N PHE A 184 -20.21 5.64 -1.12
CA PHE A 184 -20.78 4.33 -1.44
C PHE A 184 -20.18 3.77 -2.74
N ILE A 185 -19.78 2.51 -2.71
CA ILE A 185 -19.24 1.78 -3.87
C ILE A 185 -20.04 0.48 -3.99
N LYS A 186 -20.81 0.34 -5.07
CA LYS A 186 -21.65 -0.84 -5.30
C LYS A 186 -20.81 -2.08 -5.62
N ASP A 187 -19.72 -1.91 -6.37
CA ASP A 187 -18.81 -3.00 -6.76
C ASP A 187 -18.04 -3.52 -5.54
N TYR A 188 -18.26 -4.80 -5.19
CA TYR A 188 -17.65 -5.43 -4.02
C TYR A 188 -16.13 -5.43 -4.07
N GLY A 189 -15.52 -5.78 -5.19
CA GLY A 189 -14.07 -5.82 -5.32
C GLY A 189 -13.42 -4.44 -5.14
N LYS A 190 -14.05 -3.38 -5.67
CA LYS A 190 -13.60 -2.00 -5.43
C LYS A 190 -13.82 -1.56 -4.00
N ALA A 191 -14.94 -1.96 -3.38
CA ALA A 191 -15.23 -1.64 -1.99
C ALA A 191 -14.20 -2.30 -1.06
N CYS A 192 -13.89 -3.57 -1.25
CA CYS A 192 -12.88 -4.32 -0.51
C CYS A 192 -11.52 -3.59 -0.51
N LEU A 193 -11.05 -3.18 -1.67
CA LEU A 193 -9.77 -2.47 -1.82
C LEU A 193 -9.78 -1.01 -1.32
N THR A 194 -10.97 -0.47 -1.02
CA THR A 194 -11.14 0.97 -0.72
C THR A 194 -11.56 1.23 0.71
N TYR A 195 -12.50 0.47 1.25
CA TYR A 195 -13.13 0.78 2.53
C TYR A 195 -12.21 0.59 3.73
N ALA A 196 -11.42 -0.48 3.77
CA ALA A 196 -10.55 -0.76 4.92
C ALA A 196 -9.66 0.44 5.30
N GLY A 197 -9.00 1.06 4.31
CA GLY A 197 -8.18 2.25 4.55
C GLY A 197 -8.97 3.50 4.96
N LYS A 198 -10.23 3.64 4.52
CA LYS A 198 -11.11 4.73 4.93
C LYS A 198 -11.61 4.53 6.36
N LEU A 199 -12.02 3.32 6.71
CA LEU A 199 -12.46 2.96 8.05
C LEU A 199 -11.36 3.18 9.09
N MET A 200 -10.12 2.76 8.77
CA MET A 200 -8.96 3.01 9.63
C MET A 200 -8.71 4.50 9.90
N GLY A 201 -8.93 5.38 8.90
CA GLY A 201 -8.86 6.84 9.13
C GLY A 201 -10.07 7.39 9.87
N TYR A 202 -11.24 6.77 9.72
CA TYR A 202 -12.49 7.21 10.33
C TYR A 202 -12.60 6.81 11.80
N CYS A 203 -11.97 5.71 12.22
CA CYS A 203 -12.06 5.21 13.60
C CYS A 203 -11.53 6.21 14.65
N SER A 204 -10.59 7.09 14.28
CA SER A 204 -10.05 8.13 15.18
C SER A 204 -11.08 9.17 15.62
N TYR A 205 -12.24 9.24 14.97
CA TYR A 205 -13.34 10.16 15.31
C TYR A 205 -14.35 9.57 16.29
N GLY A 206 -14.25 8.29 16.64
CA GLY A 206 -15.16 7.59 17.54
C GLY A 206 -14.47 7.12 18.82
N SER A 207 -15.28 6.58 19.72
CA SER A 207 -14.81 5.98 20.97
C SER A 207 -15.17 4.50 21.02
N VAL A 208 -14.31 3.70 21.62
CA VAL A 208 -14.57 2.27 21.84
C VAL A 208 -15.74 2.11 22.81
N ARG A 209 -16.75 1.37 22.39
CA ARG A 209 -17.93 1.03 23.20
C ARG A 209 -17.72 -0.35 23.82
N GLU A 210 -17.55 -0.40 25.14
CA GLU A 210 -17.32 -1.66 25.87
C GLU A 210 -18.46 -2.67 25.68
N ASP A 211 -19.71 -2.17 25.66
CA ASP A 211 -20.92 -2.98 25.43
C ASP A 211 -21.02 -3.57 24.01
N TRP A 212 -20.23 -3.08 23.06
CA TRP A 212 -20.20 -3.56 21.67
C TRP A 212 -19.05 -4.53 21.36
N ILE A 213 -18.08 -4.67 22.27
CA ILE A 213 -16.89 -5.50 22.04
C ILE A 213 -17.26 -6.97 21.81
N GLU A 214 -17.98 -7.59 22.71
CA GLU A 214 -18.36 -9.02 22.57
C GLU A 214 -19.33 -9.27 21.40
N PRO A 215 -20.37 -8.44 21.14
CA PRO A 215 -21.14 -8.52 19.91
C PRO A 215 -20.29 -8.46 18.63
N LEU A 216 -19.31 -7.57 18.56
CA LEU A 216 -18.42 -7.46 17.38
C LEU A 216 -17.46 -8.65 17.27
N LYS A 217 -16.90 -9.15 18.39
CA LYS A 217 -16.11 -10.40 18.36
C LYS A 217 -16.92 -11.58 17.81
N ASP A 218 -18.21 -11.69 18.21
CA ASP A 218 -19.08 -12.74 17.70
C ASP A 218 -19.38 -12.56 16.20
N TYR A 219 -19.58 -11.31 15.74
CA TYR A 219 -19.70 -10.97 14.32
C TYR A 219 -18.48 -11.44 13.51
N TYR A 220 -17.26 -11.12 13.95
CA TYR A 220 -16.03 -11.58 13.28
C TYR A 220 -15.91 -13.12 13.28
N LYS A 221 -16.21 -13.78 14.39
CA LYS A 221 -16.17 -15.26 14.48
C LYS A 221 -17.16 -15.95 13.56
N ARG A 222 -18.28 -15.32 13.23
CA ARG A 222 -19.27 -15.86 12.30
C ARG A 222 -18.77 -15.82 10.87
N TRP A 223 -18.15 -14.73 10.47
CA TRP A 223 -17.49 -14.64 9.18
C TRP A 223 -16.45 -15.74 9.00
N ASN A 224 -15.65 -16.02 10.01
CA ASN A 224 -14.66 -17.08 9.99
C ASN A 224 -15.22 -18.48 9.78
N ARG A 225 -16.43 -18.74 10.28
CA ARG A 225 -17.11 -20.04 10.12
C ARG A 225 -17.75 -20.22 8.75
N ALA A 226 -18.21 -19.15 8.15
CA ALA A 226 -18.94 -19.18 6.89
C ALA A 226 -18.03 -19.19 5.67
N GLY A 227 -16.77 -18.75 5.81
CA GLY A 227 -15.82 -18.65 4.72
C GLY A 227 -16.22 -17.61 3.68
N TRP A 228 -15.61 -17.69 2.49
CA TRP A 228 -15.86 -16.75 1.39
C TRP A 228 -17.34 -16.68 0.94
N TYR A 229 -18.04 -17.80 1.01
CA TYR A 229 -19.48 -17.85 0.65
C TYR A 229 -20.38 -16.98 1.54
N CYS A 230 -19.88 -16.52 2.68
CA CYS A 230 -20.61 -15.65 3.59
C CYS A 230 -21.09 -14.36 2.94
N VAL A 231 -20.29 -13.78 2.06
CA VAL A 231 -20.59 -12.47 1.48
C VAL A 231 -21.87 -12.48 0.63
N GLU A 232 -22.13 -13.58 -0.06
CA GLU A 232 -23.29 -13.68 -0.95
C GLU A 232 -24.59 -14.04 -0.24
N ASN A 233 -24.52 -14.83 0.84
CA ASN A 233 -25.71 -15.42 1.45
C ASN A 233 -25.98 -15.01 2.90
N ASP A 234 -24.95 -14.82 3.70
CA ASP A 234 -25.08 -14.71 5.15
C ASP A 234 -24.73 -13.34 5.74
N ALA A 235 -24.07 -12.47 4.97
CA ALA A 235 -23.62 -11.16 5.46
C ALA A 235 -24.77 -10.32 6.03
N LYS A 236 -25.93 -10.31 5.36
CA LYS A 236 -27.13 -9.62 5.83
C LYS A 236 -27.59 -10.16 7.19
N LEU A 237 -27.65 -11.49 7.34
CA LEU A 237 -28.05 -12.12 8.60
C LEU A 237 -27.08 -11.72 9.74
N PHE A 238 -25.79 -11.73 9.48
CA PHE A 238 -24.78 -11.37 10.49
C PHE A 238 -24.89 -9.90 10.90
N MET A 239 -25.15 -9.01 9.94
CA MET A 239 -25.39 -7.59 10.24
C MET A 239 -26.69 -7.36 11.01
N GLU A 240 -27.77 -8.06 10.67
CA GLU A 240 -29.04 -7.97 11.41
C GLU A 240 -28.90 -8.46 12.86
N GLU A 241 -28.15 -9.55 13.08
CA GLU A 241 -27.89 -10.08 14.41
C GLU A 241 -26.96 -9.17 15.23
N LEU A 242 -25.91 -8.64 14.60
CA LEU A 242 -25.07 -7.62 15.23
C LEU A 242 -25.93 -6.41 15.62
N GLY A 243 -26.77 -5.91 14.71
CA GLY A 243 -27.64 -4.77 14.94
C GLY A 243 -28.58 -4.95 16.13
N LYS A 244 -29.17 -6.14 16.29
CA LYS A 244 -30.00 -6.48 17.45
C LYS A 244 -29.20 -6.43 18.76
N LYS A 245 -27.95 -6.90 18.75
CA LYS A 245 -27.10 -6.95 19.97
C LYS A 245 -26.58 -5.58 20.40
N ILE A 246 -26.28 -4.68 19.44
CA ILE A 246 -25.74 -3.34 19.72
C ILE A 246 -26.81 -2.24 19.64
N ASN A 247 -28.07 -2.60 19.38
CA ASN A 247 -29.19 -1.68 19.19
C ASN A 247 -28.95 -0.65 18.06
N VAL A 248 -28.46 -1.14 16.92
CA VAL A 248 -28.20 -0.35 15.70
C VAL A 248 -28.90 -1.01 14.52
N SER A 249 -29.55 -0.22 13.66
CA SER A 249 -30.22 -0.72 12.46
C SER A 249 -29.30 -0.60 11.23
N PHE A 250 -29.02 -1.73 10.60
CA PHE A 250 -28.33 -1.79 9.30
C PHE A 250 -29.37 -1.96 8.20
N ALA A 251 -29.49 -0.98 7.32
CA ALA A 251 -30.54 -0.95 6.31
C ALA A 251 -30.10 -1.65 5.01
N TYR A 252 -31.02 -2.45 4.47
CA TYR A 252 -30.88 -3.11 3.18
C TYR A 252 -32.00 -2.66 2.24
N GLY A 253 -31.72 -2.61 0.93
CA GLY A 253 -32.71 -2.38 -0.12
C GLY A 253 -33.54 -3.63 -0.43
N ASP A 254 -34.47 -3.46 -1.40
CA ASP A 254 -35.33 -4.56 -1.86
C ASP A 254 -34.54 -5.67 -2.58
N ASP A 255 -33.34 -5.36 -3.07
CA ASP A 255 -32.40 -6.30 -3.70
C ASP A 255 -31.52 -7.06 -2.69
N ASN A 256 -31.75 -6.90 -1.40
CA ASN A 256 -30.94 -7.41 -0.30
C ASN A 256 -29.51 -6.87 -0.22
N GLU A 257 -29.18 -5.81 -0.97
CA GLU A 257 -27.91 -5.10 -0.85
C GLU A 257 -28.01 -3.96 0.18
N PRO A 258 -26.88 -3.53 0.78
CA PRO A 258 -26.88 -2.36 1.68
C PRO A 258 -27.51 -1.14 1.04
N ASP A 259 -28.48 -0.50 1.73
CA ASP A 259 -29.21 0.68 1.20
C ASP A 259 -28.33 1.95 1.27
N PRO A 260 -27.92 2.51 0.12
CA PRO A 260 -27.05 3.70 0.10
C PRO A 260 -27.69 4.95 0.70
N ASN A 261 -29.03 4.98 0.87
CA ASN A 261 -29.77 6.15 1.34
C ASN A 261 -30.05 6.11 2.85
N LYS A 262 -29.85 4.95 3.50
CA LYS A 262 -30.18 4.74 4.92
C LYS A 262 -28.97 4.26 5.72
N ARG A 263 -27.89 5.02 5.64
CA ARG A 263 -26.62 4.68 6.28
C ARG A 263 -26.44 5.37 7.62
N LEU A 264 -25.58 4.81 8.46
CA LEU A 264 -25.31 5.32 9.80
C LEU A 264 -24.56 6.65 9.75
N LYS A 265 -24.90 7.55 10.67
CA LYS A 265 -24.36 8.91 10.79
C LYS A 265 -23.91 9.24 12.20
N GLY A 266 -23.08 10.25 12.33
CA GLY A 266 -22.70 10.85 13.61
C GLY A 266 -21.96 9.88 14.54
N VAL A 267 -22.21 10.01 15.86
CA VAL A 267 -21.47 9.28 16.90
C VAL A 267 -21.60 7.77 16.75
N VAL A 268 -22.80 7.26 16.43
CA VAL A 268 -23.04 5.81 16.27
C VAL A 268 -22.16 5.21 15.19
N ALA A 269 -22.03 5.87 14.03
CA ALA A 269 -21.16 5.43 12.94
C ALA A 269 -19.68 5.43 13.36
N LYS A 270 -19.25 6.49 14.02
CA LYS A 270 -17.87 6.66 14.49
C LYS A 270 -17.49 5.62 15.55
N ASP A 271 -18.34 5.44 16.56
CA ASP A 271 -18.11 4.46 17.63
C ASP A 271 -18.13 3.02 17.14
N LEU A 272 -18.99 2.70 16.15
CA LEU A 272 -19.02 1.39 15.53
C LEU A 272 -17.66 1.06 14.90
N ILE A 273 -17.09 2.00 14.15
CA ILE A 273 -15.81 1.77 13.48
C ILE A 273 -14.64 1.79 14.47
N ALA A 274 -14.66 2.67 15.47
CA ALA A 274 -13.66 2.67 16.54
C ALA A 274 -13.65 1.34 17.31
N THR A 275 -14.83 0.83 17.68
CA THR A 275 -14.95 -0.46 18.39
C THR A 275 -14.57 -1.63 17.48
N SER A 276 -14.94 -1.60 16.21
CA SER A 276 -14.56 -2.63 15.25
C SER A 276 -13.04 -2.67 15.02
N GLN A 277 -12.37 -1.50 14.94
CA GLN A 277 -10.90 -1.42 14.84
C GLN A 277 -10.25 -2.05 16.09
N TYR A 278 -10.72 -1.71 17.27
CA TYR A 278 -10.25 -2.32 18.53
C TYR A 278 -10.39 -3.84 18.52
N VAL A 279 -11.56 -4.36 18.14
CA VAL A 279 -11.82 -5.81 18.07
C VAL A 279 -10.94 -6.50 17.04
N PHE A 280 -10.77 -5.88 15.87
CA PHE A 280 -9.85 -6.36 14.83
C PHE A 280 -8.42 -6.53 15.36
N GLU A 281 -7.90 -5.53 16.07
CA GLU A 281 -6.56 -5.58 16.66
C GLU A 281 -6.43 -6.67 17.73
N GLU A 282 -7.43 -6.79 18.61
CA GLU A 282 -7.42 -7.80 19.68
C GLU A 282 -7.44 -9.22 19.12
N LEU A 283 -8.29 -9.50 18.17
CA LEU A 283 -8.42 -10.84 17.58
C LEU A 283 -7.16 -11.27 16.83
N HIS A 284 -6.64 -10.40 15.96
CA HIS A 284 -5.39 -10.68 15.26
C HIS A 284 -4.21 -10.88 16.21
N PHE A 285 -4.07 -9.99 17.20
CA PHE A 285 -2.96 -10.06 18.13
C PHE A 285 -3.02 -11.32 19.00
N ALA A 286 -4.22 -11.73 19.42
CA ALA A 286 -4.40 -12.95 20.21
C ALA A 286 -3.93 -14.22 19.47
N GLU A 287 -4.03 -14.25 18.15
CA GLU A 287 -3.55 -15.40 17.35
C GLU A 287 -2.04 -15.50 17.27
N ILE A 288 -1.35 -14.36 17.12
CA ILE A 288 0.10 -14.37 16.87
C ILE A 288 0.94 -14.27 18.14
N LYS A 289 0.37 -13.72 19.22
CA LYS A 289 1.08 -13.51 20.48
C LYS A 289 1.75 -14.78 21.04
N PRO A 290 1.08 -15.95 21.07
CA PRO A 290 1.72 -17.18 21.57
C PRO A 290 3.00 -17.55 20.81
N LEU A 291 3.03 -17.37 19.48
CA LEU A 291 4.22 -17.63 18.68
C LEU A 291 5.31 -16.59 18.92
N ILE A 292 4.96 -15.33 19.09
CA ILE A 292 5.92 -14.28 19.45
C ILE A 292 6.58 -14.59 20.79
N ASP A 293 5.80 -15.04 21.78
CA ASP A 293 6.29 -15.43 23.10
C ASP A 293 7.18 -16.68 23.08
N GLU A 294 6.89 -17.63 22.19
CA GLU A 294 7.66 -18.85 22.00
C GLU A 294 9.00 -18.57 21.30
N TYR A 295 8.96 -17.91 20.14
CA TYR A 295 10.14 -17.73 19.28
C TYR A 295 11.05 -16.59 19.73
N LYS A 296 10.54 -15.57 20.38
CA LYS A 296 11.28 -14.39 20.91
C LYS A 296 12.24 -13.76 19.90
N THR A 297 11.80 -13.61 18.67
CA THR A 297 12.58 -13.09 17.54
C THR A 297 11.94 -11.84 16.95
N ASN A 298 12.58 -11.24 15.95
CA ASN A 298 11.98 -10.17 15.18
C ASN A 298 10.69 -10.62 14.48
N VAL A 299 9.84 -9.68 14.13
CA VAL A 299 8.56 -9.95 13.49
C VAL A 299 8.46 -9.18 12.18
N CYS A 300 7.95 -9.80 11.15
CA CYS A 300 7.50 -9.13 9.92
C CYS A 300 6.00 -9.29 9.77
N LEU A 301 5.31 -8.21 9.35
CA LEU A 301 3.89 -8.21 9.04
C LEU A 301 3.69 -7.94 7.56
N THR A 302 2.81 -8.70 6.90
CA THR A 302 2.56 -8.62 5.47
C THR A 302 1.13 -9.07 5.10
N GLY A 303 0.75 -8.97 3.84
CA GLY A 303 -0.62 -9.12 3.36
C GLY A 303 -1.41 -7.81 3.45
N GLY A 304 -2.62 -7.78 2.91
CA GLY A 304 -3.47 -6.59 2.88
C GLY A 304 -3.77 -6.01 4.26
N CYS A 305 -3.94 -6.86 5.28
CA CYS A 305 -4.19 -6.43 6.66
C CYS A 305 -2.98 -5.73 7.31
N ALA A 306 -1.74 -5.96 6.83
CA ALA A 306 -0.56 -5.22 7.28
C ALA A 306 -0.53 -3.75 6.82
N MET A 307 -1.50 -3.34 6.00
CA MET A 307 -1.75 -1.92 5.73
C MET A 307 -2.43 -1.19 6.89
N ASN A 308 -2.91 -1.93 7.91
CA ASN A 308 -3.49 -1.37 9.13
C ASN A 308 -2.38 -0.94 10.11
N ILE A 309 -2.06 0.37 10.09
CA ILE A 309 -0.97 0.94 10.88
C ILE A 309 -1.21 0.89 12.39
N LEU A 310 -2.46 0.86 12.82
CA LEU A 310 -2.83 0.78 14.25
C LEU A 310 -2.53 -0.61 14.80
N TYR A 311 -2.92 -1.65 14.03
CA TYR A 311 -2.56 -3.01 14.36
C TYR A 311 -1.03 -3.23 14.36
N ASN A 312 -0.34 -2.70 13.35
CA ASN A 312 1.12 -2.78 13.29
C ASN A 312 1.78 -2.15 14.53
N ASN A 313 1.24 -1.03 15.00
CA ASN A 313 1.71 -0.39 16.24
C ASN A 313 1.52 -1.25 17.47
N LYS A 314 0.36 -1.90 17.59
CA LYS A 314 0.07 -2.81 18.72
C LYS A 314 1.10 -3.95 18.77
N VAL A 315 1.34 -4.58 17.62
CA VAL A 315 2.35 -5.65 17.53
C VAL A 315 3.74 -5.11 17.84
N ARG A 316 4.14 -3.96 17.23
CA ARG A 316 5.46 -3.36 17.46
C ARG A 316 5.67 -3.01 18.94
N LYS A 317 4.69 -2.39 19.58
CA LYS A 317 4.77 -2.05 20.99
C LYS A 317 5.08 -3.29 21.83
N TYR A 318 4.33 -4.36 21.65
CA TYR A 318 4.55 -5.61 22.38
C TYR A 318 5.93 -6.22 22.09
N VAL A 319 6.30 -6.34 20.81
CA VAL A 319 7.59 -6.94 20.41
C VAL A 319 8.76 -6.13 20.93
N LYS A 320 8.67 -4.79 20.89
CA LYS A 320 9.76 -3.91 21.37
C LYS A 320 9.85 -3.91 22.91
N GLU A 321 8.74 -3.70 23.61
CA GLU A 321 8.72 -3.52 25.06
C GLU A 321 8.83 -4.83 25.85
N VAL A 322 8.26 -5.92 25.34
CA VAL A 322 8.22 -7.21 26.06
C VAL A 322 9.28 -8.18 25.58
N ILE A 323 9.52 -8.24 24.27
CA ILE A 323 10.45 -9.20 23.67
C ILE A 323 11.85 -8.58 23.45
N GLY A 324 11.96 -7.25 23.34
CA GLY A 324 13.22 -6.56 23.04
C GLY A 324 13.71 -6.79 21.61
N LYS A 325 12.77 -6.89 20.65
CA LYS A 325 13.00 -7.12 19.23
C LYS A 325 12.27 -6.07 18.39
N ASP A 326 12.46 -6.11 17.07
CA ASP A 326 11.90 -5.16 16.15
C ASP A 326 10.81 -5.76 15.25
N VAL A 327 9.96 -4.87 14.70
CA VAL A 327 8.93 -5.21 13.72
C VAL A 327 9.22 -4.50 12.41
N TYR A 328 9.12 -5.22 11.30
CA TYR A 328 9.27 -4.68 9.95
C TYR A 328 8.02 -4.93 9.11
N VAL A 329 7.65 -3.93 8.31
CA VAL A 329 6.59 -4.00 7.30
C VAL A 329 7.14 -3.41 6.00
N ALA A 330 7.11 -4.18 4.93
CA ALA A 330 7.61 -3.74 3.63
C ALA A 330 6.73 -2.63 3.01
N PRO A 331 7.28 -1.77 2.14
CA PRO A 331 6.50 -0.74 1.45
C PRO A 331 5.39 -1.33 0.56
N ASN A 332 5.61 -2.53 0.06
CA ASN A 332 4.77 -3.30 -0.85
C ASN A 332 4.12 -4.52 -0.17
N SER A 333 3.74 -4.39 1.09
CA SER A 333 3.21 -5.52 1.91
C SER A 333 1.89 -6.11 1.41
N SER A 334 1.09 -5.38 0.60
CA SER A 334 -0.14 -5.88 -0.03
C SER A 334 0.14 -6.63 -1.34
N ASP A 335 -0.90 -7.04 -2.07
CA ASP A 335 -0.82 -7.75 -3.36
C ASP A 335 0.08 -7.09 -4.42
N CYS A 336 0.36 -5.79 -4.30
CA CYS A 336 1.31 -5.12 -5.18
C CYS A 336 2.74 -5.69 -5.06
N GLY A 337 3.08 -6.32 -3.93
CA GLY A 337 4.38 -6.94 -3.68
C GLY A 337 4.47 -8.44 -4.01
N LEU A 338 3.39 -9.08 -4.41
CA LEU A 338 3.38 -10.53 -4.66
C LEU A 338 4.39 -10.96 -5.71
N SER A 339 4.45 -10.27 -6.83
CA SER A 339 5.42 -10.59 -7.90
C SER A 339 6.87 -10.45 -7.43
N THR A 340 7.17 -9.47 -6.60
CA THR A 340 8.49 -9.29 -5.96
C THR A 340 8.77 -10.41 -4.97
N GLY A 341 7.77 -10.81 -4.20
CA GLY A 341 7.86 -11.91 -3.24
C GLY A 341 8.16 -13.25 -3.91
N LEU A 342 7.57 -13.53 -5.07
CA LEU A 342 7.88 -14.72 -5.86
C LEU A 342 9.36 -14.77 -6.28
N VAL A 343 9.90 -13.64 -6.74
CA VAL A 343 11.32 -13.55 -7.09
C VAL A 343 12.19 -13.78 -5.86
N LEU A 344 11.87 -13.14 -4.73
CA LEU A 344 12.64 -13.26 -3.50
C LEU A 344 12.54 -14.66 -2.87
N ASP A 345 11.40 -15.36 -2.93
CA ASP A 345 11.29 -16.75 -2.50
C ASP A 345 12.15 -17.68 -3.36
N HIS A 346 12.24 -17.40 -4.68
CA HIS A 346 13.14 -18.17 -5.55
C HIS A 346 14.61 -17.92 -5.25
N LEU A 347 15.01 -16.65 -5.14
CA LEU A 347 16.41 -16.27 -4.92
C LEU A 347 16.92 -16.64 -3.53
N ARG A 348 16.07 -16.47 -2.51
CA ARG A 348 16.42 -16.64 -1.09
C ARG A 348 17.78 -16.02 -0.76
N PRO A 349 17.90 -14.70 -0.92
CA PRO A 349 19.19 -14.03 -0.80
C PRO A 349 19.67 -13.98 0.65
N MET A 350 20.99 -14.00 0.84
CA MET A 350 21.62 -13.80 2.15
C MET A 350 21.64 -12.33 2.56
N ILE A 351 21.69 -11.42 1.60
CA ILE A 351 21.62 -9.98 1.82
C ILE A 351 20.18 -9.48 1.68
N SER A 352 19.87 -8.38 2.35
CA SER A 352 18.57 -7.71 2.22
C SER A 352 18.58 -6.75 1.03
N PHE A 353 17.42 -6.61 0.39
CA PHE A 353 17.22 -5.64 -0.68
C PHE A 353 16.35 -4.49 -0.18
N ASP A 354 16.79 -3.27 -0.40
CA ASP A 354 15.91 -2.11 -0.26
C ASP A 354 15.15 -1.91 -1.57
N LEU A 355 13.87 -2.25 -1.57
CA LEU A 355 13.00 -2.15 -2.73
C LEU A 355 12.02 -0.98 -2.63
N THR A 356 12.27 -0.01 -1.75
CA THR A 356 11.43 1.17 -1.56
C THR A 356 11.16 1.91 -2.88
N TYR A 357 12.19 2.08 -3.69
CA TYR A 357 12.12 2.74 -4.99
C TYR A 357 12.41 1.76 -6.13
N ALA A 358 11.86 0.54 -6.05
CA ALA A 358 12.01 -0.46 -7.10
C ALA A 358 10.99 -0.30 -8.24
N GLY A 359 10.08 0.67 -8.15
CA GLY A 359 9.17 1.03 -9.23
C GLY A 359 9.91 1.54 -10.48
N GLU A 360 9.18 1.89 -11.51
CA GLU A 360 9.76 2.37 -12.76
C GLU A 360 10.12 3.86 -12.70
N GLU A 361 11.04 4.28 -13.54
CA GLU A 361 11.21 5.68 -13.89
C GLU A 361 9.96 6.20 -14.61
N VAL A 362 9.85 7.52 -14.74
CA VAL A 362 8.73 8.15 -15.46
C VAL A 362 8.63 7.56 -16.88
N TYR A 363 7.43 7.18 -17.30
CA TYR A 363 7.22 6.49 -18.59
C TYR A 363 7.51 7.38 -19.81
N ASP A 364 7.23 8.67 -19.70
CA ASP A 364 7.41 9.68 -20.73
C ASP A 364 8.59 10.63 -20.42
N ASP A 365 9.66 10.11 -19.80
CA ASP A 365 10.79 10.92 -19.31
C ASP A 365 11.45 11.76 -20.41
N ASN A 366 11.53 11.26 -21.64
CA ASN A 366 12.01 12.01 -22.79
C ASN A 366 11.09 13.16 -23.23
N ASN A 367 9.86 13.19 -22.77
CA ASN A 367 8.92 14.26 -23.09
C ASN A 367 9.13 15.52 -22.24
N ILE A 368 10.04 15.50 -21.26
CA ILE A 368 10.31 16.66 -20.39
C ILE A 368 10.63 17.91 -21.20
N PHE A 369 11.27 17.78 -22.35
CA PHE A 369 11.61 18.90 -23.22
C PHE A 369 10.41 19.69 -23.73
N TYR A 370 9.24 19.07 -23.88
CA TYR A 370 8.00 19.79 -24.23
C TYR A 370 7.56 20.77 -23.15
N TYR A 371 7.90 20.47 -21.89
CA TYR A 371 7.51 21.27 -20.76
C TYR A 371 8.53 22.37 -20.43
N MET A 372 9.75 22.32 -21.01
CA MET A 372 10.75 23.39 -20.84
C MET A 372 10.33 24.73 -21.45
N LEU A 373 9.27 24.77 -22.26
CA LEU A 373 8.66 26.02 -22.72
C LEU A 373 7.78 26.70 -21.66
N ARG A 374 7.49 26.02 -20.53
CA ARG A 374 6.81 26.59 -19.38
C ARG A 374 7.76 27.44 -18.53
N ASN A 375 7.18 28.20 -17.61
CA ASN A 375 7.95 28.92 -16.61
C ASN A 375 8.71 27.92 -15.72
N ASN A 376 10.02 27.94 -15.81
CA ASN A 376 10.87 27.04 -15.03
C ASN A 376 12.20 27.72 -14.67
N THR A 377 12.77 27.25 -13.56
CA THR A 377 14.07 27.69 -13.03
C THR A 377 14.78 26.50 -12.38
N PRO A 378 16.11 26.52 -12.24
CA PRO A 378 16.78 25.62 -11.33
C PRO A 378 16.13 25.71 -9.93
N LEU A 379 16.07 24.59 -9.22
CA LEU A 379 15.42 24.54 -7.91
C LEU A 379 16.19 25.39 -6.89
N ASP A 380 15.53 26.42 -6.38
CA ASP A 380 15.92 27.11 -5.15
C ASP A 380 15.10 26.53 -3.98
N ILE A 381 15.74 25.68 -3.17
CA ILE A 381 15.09 25.03 -2.02
C ILE A 381 14.61 26.07 -1.01
N SER A 382 15.39 27.13 -0.75
CA SER A 382 15.03 28.18 0.20
C SER A 382 13.79 28.94 -0.23
N TYR A 383 13.68 29.25 -1.52
CA TYR A 383 12.50 29.87 -2.09
C TYR A 383 11.25 28.99 -1.93
N VAL A 384 11.36 27.70 -2.28
CA VAL A 384 10.22 26.76 -2.20
C VAL A 384 9.75 26.59 -0.75
N VAL A 385 10.67 26.44 0.20
CA VAL A 385 10.33 26.31 1.63
C VAL A 385 9.66 27.59 2.14
N ASN A 386 10.19 28.77 1.78
CA ASN A 386 9.56 30.04 2.14
C ASN A 386 8.11 30.13 1.61
N LYS A 387 7.88 29.73 0.37
CA LYS A 387 6.54 29.71 -0.24
C LYS A 387 5.61 28.74 0.48
N MET A 388 6.07 27.52 0.82
CA MET A 388 5.26 26.52 1.54
C MET A 388 4.83 27.03 2.92
N PHE A 389 5.75 27.64 3.68
CA PHE A 389 5.47 27.98 5.07
C PHE A 389 4.83 29.37 5.25
N ASN A 390 5.08 30.32 4.36
CA ASN A 390 4.57 31.69 4.47
C ASN A 390 3.39 31.98 3.53
N GLN A 391 3.21 31.19 2.45
CA GLN A 391 2.15 31.41 1.48
C GLN A 391 1.23 30.19 1.29
N ASN A 392 1.41 29.12 2.10
CA ASN A 392 0.67 27.87 2.01
C ASN A 392 0.76 27.20 0.63
N SER A 393 1.90 27.35 -0.04
CA SER A 393 2.10 26.80 -1.37
C SER A 393 2.21 25.27 -1.35
N ILE A 394 1.72 24.64 -2.43
CA ILE A 394 1.66 23.19 -2.62
C ILE A 394 2.49 22.82 -3.83
N TYR A 395 3.40 21.87 -3.67
CA TYR A 395 4.28 21.43 -4.74
C TYR A 395 4.14 19.91 -4.99
N GLY A 396 4.16 19.53 -6.27
CA GLY A 396 4.33 18.14 -6.69
C GLY A 396 5.81 17.80 -6.85
N VAL A 397 6.20 16.60 -6.48
CA VAL A 397 7.58 16.07 -6.64
C VAL A 397 7.55 14.87 -7.54
N VAL A 398 8.39 14.91 -8.59
CA VAL A 398 8.59 13.79 -9.52
C VAL A 398 10.10 13.60 -9.71
N GLN A 399 10.65 12.52 -9.16
CA GLN A 399 12.08 12.24 -9.22
C GLN A 399 12.37 10.73 -9.28
N GLY A 400 13.45 10.34 -9.94
CA GLY A 400 13.97 8.98 -9.97
C GLY A 400 12.92 7.90 -10.24
N ARG A 401 13.17 6.71 -9.73
CA ARG A 401 12.25 5.58 -9.79
C ARG A 401 11.08 5.76 -8.81
N ALA A 402 9.90 5.32 -9.21
CA ALA A 402 8.72 5.37 -8.36
C ALA A 402 8.87 4.47 -7.12
N GLU A 403 8.14 4.81 -6.08
CA GLU A 403 7.96 3.94 -4.93
C GLU A 403 7.29 2.62 -5.37
N HIS A 404 7.74 1.49 -4.82
CA HIS A 404 7.09 0.21 -5.00
C HIS A 404 6.10 -0.04 -3.85
N GLY A 405 4.81 0.21 -4.12
CA GLY A 405 3.74 0.09 -3.14
C GLY A 405 2.77 1.28 -3.14
N PRO A 406 1.72 1.23 -2.32
CA PRO A 406 0.60 2.16 -2.39
C PRO A 406 0.86 3.53 -1.73
N ARG A 407 2.05 3.76 -1.17
CA ARG A 407 2.39 5.00 -0.47
C ARG A 407 3.37 5.84 -1.28
N ALA A 408 3.16 7.14 -1.32
CA ALA A 408 4.16 8.08 -1.82
C ALA A 408 5.19 8.35 -0.73
N LEU A 409 6.46 8.14 -1.05
CA LEU A 409 7.58 8.21 -0.10
C LEU A 409 8.62 9.27 -0.50
N GLY A 410 8.24 10.22 -1.37
CA GLY A 410 9.07 11.34 -1.77
C GLY A 410 9.42 11.39 -3.26
N ASN A 411 9.12 10.35 -4.04
CA ASN A 411 9.44 10.33 -5.47
C ASN A 411 8.24 10.64 -6.37
N ARG A 412 7.02 10.34 -5.91
CA ARG A 412 5.75 10.71 -6.56
C ARG A 412 4.83 11.29 -5.51
N SER A 413 5.20 12.48 -5.01
CA SER A 413 4.62 13.09 -3.81
C SER A 413 4.02 14.45 -4.10
N ILE A 414 3.00 14.82 -3.33
CA ILE A 414 2.58 16.21 -3.12
C ILE A 414 3.03 16.60 -1.71
N ILE A 415 3.71 17.72 -1.60
CA ILE A 415 4.26 18.25 -0.35
C ILE A 415 3.78 19.67 -0.07
N CYS A 416 3.61 20.00 1.20
CA CYS A 416 3.35 21.36 1.70
C CYS A 416 3.67 21.45 3.20
N SER A 417 3.45 22.62 3.79
CA SER A 417 3.59 22.80 5.24
C SER A 417 2.52 21.98 6.00
N PRO A 418 2.81 21.47 7.22
CA PRO A 418 1.86 20.71 8.03
C PRO A 418 0.90 21.59 8.84
N LYS A 419 0.93 22.92 8.66
CA LYS A 419 0.18 23.90 9.43
C LYS A 419 -1.32 23.66 9.41
N LYS A 420 -2.00 24.10 10.45
CA LYS A 420 -3.46 24.08 10.57
C LYS A 420 -4.15 24.65 9.32
N GLY A 421 -5.17 23.95 8.83
CA GLY A 421 -5.94 24.34 7.63
C GLY A 421 -5.42 23.75 6.30
N MET A 422 -4.15 23.31 6.23
CA MET A 422 -3.63 22.71 4.98
C MET A 422 -4.32 21.38 4.62
N LYS A 423 -4.79 20.61 5.61
CA LYS A 423 -5.59 19.42 5.40
C LYS A 423 -6.85 19.72 4.58
N ASP A 424 -7.58 20.77 4.95
CA ASP A 424 -8.82 21.17 4.26
C ASP A 424 -8.52 21.71 2.87
N ILE A 425 -7.49 22.54 2.72
CA ILE A 425 -7.03 23.05 1.42
C ILE A 425 -6.72 21.88 0.48
N LEU A 426 -5.89 20.94 0.92
CA LEU A 426 -5.52 19.79 0.09
C LEU A 426 -6.70 18.87 -0.23
N ASN A 427 -7.57 18.56 0.75
CA ASN A 427 -8.73 17.71 0.52
C ASN A 427 -9.74 18.33 -0.44
N ASN A 428 -9.98 19.64 -0.33
CA ASN A 428 -11.01 20.33 -1.13
C ASN A 428 -10.49 20.77 -2.50
N ARG A 429 -9.22 21.17 -2.63
CA ARG A 429 -8.71 21.85 -3.83
C ARG A 429 -7.78 20.98 -4.69
N VAL A 430 -7.28 19.86 -4.16
CA VAL A 430 -6.34 19.02 -4.89
C VAL A 430 -6.76 17.54 -4.88
N LYS A 431 -7.14 17.02 -3.71
CA LYS A 431 -7.41 15.58 -3.57
C LYS A 431 -8.88 15.22 -3.79
N HIS A 432 -9.81 16.13 -3.64
CA HIS A 432 -11.26 15.94 -3.78
C HIS A 432 -11.76 14.69 -3.08
N ARG A 433 -11.54 14.60 -1.75
CA ARG A 433 -11.81 13.39 -0.96
C ARG A 433 -12.41 13.72 0.40
N GLU A 434 -12.82 12.69 1.13
CA GLU A 434 -13.50 12.81 2.41
C GLU A 434 -12.66 13.56 3.45
N TYR A 435 -13.27 14.41 4.26
CA TYR A 435 -12.65 15.30 5.25
C TYR A 435 -11.83 14.58 6.33
N PHE A 436 -12.28 13.38 6.71
CA PHE A 436 -11.64 12.61 7.79
C PHE A 436 -10.32 11.96 7.36
N ARG A 437 -10.03 11.87 6.07
CA ARG A 437 -8.81 11.22 5.60
C ARG A 437 -7.57 12.04 5.99
N PRO A 438 -6.66 11.42 6.77
CA PRO A 438 -5.47 12.11 7.23
C PRO A 438 -4.41 12.19 6.13
N PHE A 439 -3.45 13.08 6.35
CA PHE A 439 -2.19 13.13 5.61
C PHE A 439 -1.05 12.61 6.48
N ALA A 440 0.07 12.28 5.86
CA ALA A 440 1.24 11.74 6.54
C ALA A 440 2.32 12.81 6.68
N PRO A 441 3.04 12.88 7.81
CA PRO A 441 4.26 13.64 7.90
C PRO A 441 5.44 12.89 7.26
N ILE A 442 6.40 13.65 6.72
CA ILE A 442 7.77 13.23 6.51
C ILE A 442 8.69 14.07 7.39
N VAL A 443 9.63 13.43 8.08
CA VAL A 443 10.54 14.03 9.06
C VAL A 443 11.92 13.38 8.94
N ARG A 444 13.01 14.13 9.23
CA ARG A 444 14.35 13.52 9.28
C ARG A 444 14.42 12.53 10.45
N LEU A 445 15.17 11.44 10.26
CA LEU A 445 15.29 10.38 11.27
C LEU A 445 15.75 10.90 12.62
N GLU A 446 16.72 11.82 12.63
CA GLU A 446 17.30 12.42 13.83
C GLU A 446 16.32 13.36 14.59
N ASP A 447 15.29 13.88 13.91
CA ASP A 447 14.31 14.80 14.51
C ASP A 447 13.06 14.10 14.99
N VAL A 448 12.83 12.84 14.61
CA VAL A 448 11.54 12.17 14.82
C VAL A 448 11.13 12.13 16.29
N SER A 449 12.06 11.84 17.20
CA SER A 449 11.78 11.76 18.64
C SER A 449 11.51 13.12 19.29
N THR A 450 11.87 14.22 18.64
CA THR A 450 11.57 15.57 19.10
C THR A 450 10.09 15.91 18.93
N TYR A 451 9.49 15.49 17.81
CA TYR A 451 8.12 15.90 17.45
C TYR A 451 7.08 14.78 17.63
N PHE A 452 7.53 13.55 17.66
CA PHE A 452 6.68 12.38 17.78
C PHE A 452 7.13 11.47 18.94
N ASP A 453 6.18 10.80 19.56
CA ASP A 453 6.49 9.71 20.51
C ASP A 453 6.91 8.47 19.72
N TRP A 454 8.13 8.53 19.18
CA TRP A 454 8.68 7.50 18.31
C TRP A 454 10.20 7.47 18.35
N GLU A 455 10.74 6.26 18.29
CA GLU A 455 12.18 6.01 18.16
C GLU A 455 12.48 5.06 17.00
N GLY A 456 13.55 5.37 16.26
CA GLY A 456 14.03 4.58 15.13
C GLY A 456 13.28 4.85 13.83
N GLU A 457 13.56 4.03 12.83
CA GLU A 457 13.04 4.22 11.48
C GLU A 457 11.54 3.88 11.34
N SER A 458 10.85 4.66 10.52
CA SER A 458 9.52 4.38 9.96
C SER A 458 9.47 4.84 8.51
N ARG A 459 10.21 4.17 7.64
CA ARG A 459 10.47 4.61 6.26
C ARG A 459 9.26 4.59 5.35
N HIS A 460 8.29 3.68 5.60
CA HIS A 460 7.27 3.29 4.63
C HIS A 460 5.84 3.69 5.03
N MET A 461 5.67 4.59 6.01
CA MET A 461 4.35 4.99 6.51
C MET A 461 3.49 3.81 7.02
N ASN A 462 4.12 2.78 7.59
CA ASN A 462 3.44 1.56 8.05
C ASN A 462 3.16 1.54 9.56
N PHE A 463 3.47 2.64 10.24
CA PHE A 463 3.24 2.84 11.67
C PHE A 463 2.64 4.21 11.94
N ALA A 464 1.94 4.33 13.08
CA ALA A 464 1.46 5.58 13.61
C ALA A 464 2.20 5.94 14.90
N ALA A 465 2.49 7.21 15.12
CA ALA A 465 3.08 7.73 16.35
C ALA A 465 2.24 8.88 16.88
N PHE A 466 2.18 9.06 18.19
CA PHE A 466 1.57 10.26 18.75
C PHE A 466 2.43 11.47 18.43
N VAL A 467 1.77 12.53 17.98
CA VAL A 467 2.37 13.86 17.91
C VAL A 467 2.50 14.36 19.36
N ARG A 468 3.68 14.85 19.75
CA ARG A 468 3.87 15.40 21.09
C ARG A 468 2.95 16.60 21.31
N GLU A 469 2.41 16.71 22.48
CA GLU A 469 1.30 17.62 22.80
C GLU A 469 1.66 19.08 22.47
N GLU A 470 2.87 19.48 22.76
CA GLU A 470 3.39 20.82 22.50
C GLU A 470 3.46 21.21 21.00
N TYR A 471 3.43 20.24 20.07
CA TYR A 471 3.50 20.47 18.61
C TYR A 471 2.19 20.18 17.87
N ARG A 472 1.13 19.76 18.56
CA ARG A 472 -0.13 19.34 17.91
C ARG A 472 -0.79 20.45 17.09
N ASP A 473 -0.75 21.70 17.56
CA ASP A 473 -1.34 22.81 16.83
C ASP A 473 -0.55 23.15 15.56
N ASP A 474 0.78 23.12 15.63
CA ASP A 474 1.68 23.40 14.49
C ASP A 474 1.63 22.28 13.44
N LEU A 475 1.38 21.03 13.87
CA LEU A 475 1.33 19.83 13.06
C LEU A 475 -0.11 19.34 12.81
N ALA A 476 -1.11 20.20 12.97
CA ALA A 476 -2.52 19.83 12.94
C ALA A 476 -2.97 19.18 11.63
N SER A 477 -2.38 19.54 10.49
CA SER A 477 -2.79 18.98 9.19
C SER A 477 -2.28 17.56 8.92
N ILE A 478 -1.35 17.06 9.75
CA ILE A 478 -0.84 15.68 9.64
C ILE A 478 -1.27 14.82 10.84
N SER A 479 -1.95 15.41 11.82
CA SER A 479 -2.46 14.71 12.99
C SER A 479 -3.86 14.16 12.72
N HIS A 480 -4.09 12.92 13.17
CA HIS A 480 -5.44 12.35 13.28
C HIS A 480 -6.17 12.96 14.48
N GLU A 481 -7.47 12.72 14.58
CA GLU A 481 -8.28 13.24 15.68
C GLU A 481 -7.85 12.70 17.05
N ASP A 482 -7.32 11.48 17.08
CA ASP A 482 -6.76 10.84 18.28
C ASP A 482 -5.34 11.31 18.64
N GLY A 483 -4.77 12.27 17.90
CA GLY A 483 -3.43 12.79 18.11
C GLY A 483 -2.31 11.93 17.51
N THR A 484 -2.63 10.86 16.79
CA THR A 484 -1.62 10.06 16.08
C THR A 484 -1.33 10.62 14.68
N ALA A 485 -0.17 10.28 14.13
CA ALA A 485 0.20 10.56 12.74
C ALA A 485 0.88 9.34 12.12
N ARG A 486 0.62 9.08 10.84
CA ARG A 486 1.25 8.01 10.06
C ARG A 486 2.61 8.47 9.57
N ILE A 487 3.64 8.30 10.39
CA ILE A 487 4.96 8.89 10.19
C ILE A 487 5.76 8.23 9.06
N GLN A 488 6.51 9.07 8.35
CA GLN A 488 7.62 8.66 7.49
C GLN A 488 8.90 9.31 8.00
N THR A 489 9.92 8.50 8.33
CA THR A 489 11.27 9.00 8.57
C THR A 489 12.10 8.93 7.30
N VAL A 490 13.05 9.84 7.13
CA VAL A 490 13.97 9.86 6.00
C VAL A 490 15.39 10.22 6.46
N THR A 491 16.40 9.54 5.89
CA THR A 491 17.80 9.96 5.94
C THR A 491 18.23 10.54 4.61
N ARG A 492 19.39 11.21 4.57
CA ARG A 492 19.91 11.79 3.34
C ARG A 492 20.20 10.73 2.27
N GLU A 493 20.70 9.57 2.69
CA GLU A 493 21.00 8.44 1.79
C GLU A 493 19.75 7.84 1.18
N GLN A 494 18.63 7.88 1.91
CA GLN A 494 17.36 7.34 1.43
C GLN A 494 16.68 8.25 0.42
N ASN A 495 16.68 9.56 0.66
CA ASN A 495 16.08 10.55 -0.24
C ASN A 495 16.69 11.95 0.01
N GLU A 496 17.70 12.27 -0.75
CA GLU A 496 18.48 13.51 -0.61
C GLU A 496 17.60 14.76 -0.73
N LEU A 497 16.75 14.85 -1.77
CA LEU A 497 15.89 16.02 -1.97
C LEU A 497 14.94 16.26 -0.80
N MET A 498 14.29 15.22 -0.30
CA MET A 498 13.38 15.35 0.84
C MET A 498 14.12 15.74 2.11
N TYR A 499 15.30 15.17 2.32
CA TYR A 499 16.14 15.51 3.47
C TYR A 499 16.62 16.96 3.41
N ASP A 500 17.03 17.46 2.24
CA ASP A 500 17.49 18.84 2.05
C ASP A 500 16.36 19.86 2.21
N LEU A 501 15.16 19.54 1.71
CA LEU A 501 13.97 20.34 1.96
C LEU A 501 13.66 20.45 3.47
N LEU A 502 13.70 19.34 4.20
CA LEU A 502 13.49 19.33 5.66
C LEU A 502 14.59 20.09 6.42
N THR A 503 15.82 19.99 5.95
CA THR A 503 16.95 20.74 6.51
C THR A 503 16.74 22.24 6.34
N GLU A 504 16.31 22.66 5.17
CA GLU A 504 16.04 24.08 4.93
C GLU A 504 14.81 24.58 5.70
N VAL A 505 13.79 23.75 5.91
CA VAL A 505 12.68 24.07 6.83
C VAL A 505 13.20 24.42 8.22
N SER A 506 14.15 23.62 8.74
CA SER A 506 14.82 23.89 10.02
C SER A 506 15.65 25.18 9.99
N ASN A 507 16.41 25.42 8.92
CA ASN A 507 17.24 26.61 8.75
C ASN A 507 16.39 27.90 8.76
N GLN A 508 15.17 27.85 8.25
CA GLN A 508 14.23 28.97 8.27
C GLN A 508 13.47 29.12 9.60
N GLY A 509 13.81 28.31 10.61
CA GLY A 509 13.22 28.39 11.96
C GLY A 509 11.84 27.76 12.08
N HIS A 510 11.46 26.88 11.13
CA HIS A 510 10.23 26.11 11.20
C HIS A 510 10.47 24.69 11.73
N ILE A 511 9.40 24.02 12.19
CA ILE A 511 9.45 22.62 12.56
C ILE A 511 9.77 21.79 11.28
N PRO A 512 10.87 21.00 11.26
CA PRO A 512 11.34 20.27 10.07
C PRO A 512 10.47 19.04 9.78
N VAL A 513 9.20 19.29 9.53
CA VAL A 513 8.18 18.32 9.14
C VAL A 513 7.46 18.88 7.92
N LEU A 514 7.29 18.06 6.89
CA LEU A 514 6.44 18.36 5.76
C LEU A 514 5.25 17.42 5.74
N LEU A 515 4.11 17.89 5.27
CA LEU A 515 3.00 17.05 4.86
C LEU A 515 3.39 16.37 3.54
N ASN A 516 3.28 15.03 3.49
CA ASN A 516 3.55 14.20 2.32
C ASN A 516 2.33 13.36 1.96
N THR A 517 1.88 13.43 0.73
CA THR A 517 0.79 12.62 0.20
C THR A 517 1.06 12.17 -1.23
N SER A 518 0.36 11.12 -1.70
CA SER A 518 0.52 10.58 -3.04
C SER A 518 0.22 11.61 -4.13
N PHE A 519 1.04 11.61 -5.19
CA PHE A 519 0.80 12.49 -6.32
C PHE A 519 -0.22 11.85 -7.27
N ASN A 520 -1.49 12.11 -6.99
CA ASN A 520 -2.66 11.71 -7.77
C ASN A 520 -3.87 12.54 -7.34
N VAL A 521 -4.91 12.51 -8.13
CA VAL A 521 -6.26 13.00 -7.77
C VAL A 521 -7.18 11.83 -7.42
N ALA A 522 -8.39 12.14 -6.94
CA ALA A 522 -9.37 11.12 -6.58
C ALA A 522 -9.64 10.13 -7.73
N GLY A 523 -9.68 8.84 -7.43
CA GLY A 523 -9.97 7.78 -8.40
C GLY A 523 -8.82 7.38 -9.32
N LYS A 524 -7.67 8.04 -9.25
CA LYS A 524 -6.48 7.71 -10.05
C LYS A 524 -5.37 7.05 -9.20
N PRO A 525 -4.54 6.17 -9.79
CA PRO A 525 -3.33 5.68 -9.15
C PRO A 525 -2.31 6.80 -8.93
N ILE A 526 -1.23 6.51 -8.23
CA ILE A 526 -0.05 7.39 -8.18
C ILE A 526 0.47 7.55 -9.60
N LEU A 527 0.67 8.79 -10.05
CA LEU A 527 1.12 9.07 -11.41
C LEU A 527 2.52 8.51 -11.70
N ASN A 528 2.78 8.24 -12.97
CA ASN A 528 4.14 7.92 -13.44
C ASN A 528 4.44 8.50 -14.84
N THR A 529 3.77 9.61 -15.22
CA THR A 529 4.06 10.38 -16.43
C THR A 529 4.18 11.87 -16.11
N TYR A 530 5.00 12.60 -16.85
CA TYR A 530 5.01 14.07 -16.77
C TYR A 530 3.69 14.64 -17.26
N LYS A 531 3.08 14.01 -18.26
CA LYS A 531 1.77 14.42 -18.76
C LYS A 531 0.75 14.51 -17.61
N ASP A 532 0.61 13.46 -16.81
CA ASP A 532 -0.31 13.46 -15.67
C ASP A 532 0.07 14.52 -14.63
N ALA A 533 1.38 14.69 -14.36
CA ALA A 533 1.85 15.68 -13.39
C ALA A 533 1.49 17.11 -13.81
N PHE A 534 1.73 17.47 -15.07
CA PHE A 534 1.41 18.80 -15.58
C PHE A 534 -0.10 19.01 -15.75
N GLU A 535 -0.86 17.97 -16.12
CA GLU A 535 -2.32 18.04 -16.14
C GLU A 535 -2.90 18.31 -14.75
N ILE A 536 -2.38 17.69 -13.71
CA ILE A 536 -2.79 17.96 -12.32
C ILE A 536 -2.38 19.38 -11.92
N LEU A 537 -1.15 19.83 -12.22
CA LEU A 537 -0.73 21.20 -11.96
C LEU A 537 -1.69 22.23 -12.60
N ASP A 538 -2.09 22.00 -13.84
CA ASP A 538 -2.95 22.94 -14.57
C ASP A 538 -4.39 22.97 -14.03
N LYS A 539 -4.92 21.81 -13.63
CA LYS A 539 -6.33 21.66 -13.21
C LYS A 539 -6.55 21.95 -11.73
N GLU A 540 -5.59 21.56 -10.88
CA GLU A 540 -5.74 21.65 -9.44
C GLU A 540 -5.05 22.89 -8.86
N ASP A 541 -5.38 23.24 -7.61
CA ASP A 541 -4.82 24.41 -6.92
C ASP A 541 -3.44 24.10 -6.33
N MET A 542 -2.49 23.84 -7.22
CA MET A 542 -1.08 23.64 -6.90
C MET A 542 -0.23 24.79 -7.43
N ASN A 543 0.91 25.06 -6.79
CA ASN A 543 1.79 26.18 -7.11
C ASN A 543 2.91 25.79 -8.08
N GLY A 544 3.38 24.55 -8.05
CA GLY A 544 4.45 24.12 -8.94
C GLY A 544 4.81 22.64 -8.84
N LEU A 545 5.77 22.25 -9.67
CA LEU A 545 6.36 20.92 -9.71
C LEU A 545 7.87 21.01 -9.50
N ILE A 546 8.41 20.14 -8.67
CA ILE A 546 9.83 19.91 -8.51
C ILE A 546 10.16 18.63 -9.26
N ILE A 547 10.92 18.73 -10.34
CA ILE A 547 11.24 17.62 -11.23
C ILE A 547 12.75 17.38 -11.26
N LYS A 548 13.18 16.13 -10.99
CA LYS A 548 14.52 15.61 -11.25
C LYS A 548 14.43 14.58 -12.37
N SER A 549 14.95 14.91 -13.53
CA SER A 549 15.00 14.04 -14.70
C SER A 549 16.45 13.84 -15.13
N LYS A 550 16.77 12.67 -15.69
CA LYS A 550 18.09 12.40 -16.29
C LYS A 550 18.38 13.25 -17.54
N TYR A 551 17.36 13.90 -18.10
CA TYR A 551 17.46 14.78 -19.26
C TYR A 551 17.62 16.26 -18.88
N LEU A 552 17.59 16.61 -17.60
CA LEU A 552 17.81 17.95 -17.08
C LEU A 552 19.14 17.99 -16.34
N GLU A 553 19.88 19.08 -16.49
CA GLU A 553 21.16 19.28 -15.83
C GLU A 553 20.96 19.41 -14.30
N ASP A 554 19.92 20.16 -13.90
CA ASP A 554 19.58 20.44 -12.52
C ASP A 554 18.16 19.97 -12.17
N ILE A 555 17.89 19.81 -10.86
CA ILE A 555 16.52 19.70 -10.37
C ILE A 555 15.80 20.99 -10.72
N THR A 556 14.69 20.89 -11.40
CA THR A 556 13.99 22.03 -11.98
C THR A 556 12.65 22.27 -11.30
N LEU A 557 12.40 23.53 -10.94
CA LEU A 557 11.11 24.01 -10.46
C LEU A 557 10.30 24.55 -11.64
N PHE A 558 9.10 24.01 -11.85
CA PHE A 558 8.09 24.51 -12.77
C PHE A 558 6.99 25.17 -11.96
N GLU A 559 6.75 26.46 -12.17
CA GLU A 559 5.70 27.18 -11.47
C GLU A 559 4.44 27.34 -12.34
N LYS A 560 3.29 27.28 -11.68
CA LYS A 560 2.01 27.60 -12.31
C LYS A 560 1.98 29.09 -12.65
N ARG A 561 1.55 29.45 -13.86
CA ARG A 561 1.41 30.85 -14.30
C ARG A 561 0.28 31.57 -13.59
#